data_9eb9e676780d339f97558f2b01118d94
#
_entry.id   9eb9e676780d339f97558f2b01118d94
#
_cell.length_a   1.000
_cell.length_b   1.000
_cell.length_c   1.000
_cell.angle_alpha   90.00
_cell.angle_beta   90.00
_cell.angle_gamma   90.00
#
_symmetry.space_group_name_H-M   'P 1'
#
loop_
_entity.id
_entity.type
_entity.pdbx_description
1 polymer ?
#
loop_
_entity_poly.entity_id
_entity_poly.type
_entity_poly.pdbx_seq_one_letter_code
_entity_poly.pdbx_strand_id
1 'polypeptide(L)' 'MSEEWIPQRVSALIALWNEGLSTSVIGERLGVTKNAVVGKVHRLGL' A
#
# COMPACT_ATOMS: atom_id res chain seq x y z
N MET A 1 14.99 8.01 -0.95
CA MET A 1 14.38 7.32 -2.07
C MET A 1 12.87 7.36 -1.97
N SER A 2 12.20 7.73 -3.03
CA SER A 2 10.76 7.85 -2.98
C SER A 2 10.10 6.54 -3.35
N GLU A 3 8.95 6.28 -2.71
CA GLU A 3 8.13 5.14 -3.07
C GLU A 3 7.37 5.49 -4.34
N GLU A 4 7.55 4.68 -5.35
CA GLU A 4 6.85 4.89 -6.60
C GLU A 4 5.61 4.04 -6.66
N TRP A 5 4.47 4.69 -6.80
CA TRP A 5 3.20 3.99 -6.86
C TRP A 5 2.82 3.75 -8.32
N ILE A 6 3.61 2.89 -8.99
CA ILE A 6 3.27 2.48 -10.35
C ILE A 6 2.01 1.60 -10.30
N PRO A 7 1.31 1.48 -11.43
CA PRO A 7 0.02 0.77 -11.45
C PRO A 7 0.08 -0.63 -10.86
N GLN A 8 1.17 -1.36 -11.11
CA GLN A 8 1.29 -2.72 -10.58
C GLN A 8 1.33 -2.74 -9.07
N ARG A 9 2.00 -1.76 -8.47
CA ARG A 9 2.10 -1.71 -7.01
C ARG A 9 0.79 -1.24 -6.40
N VAL A 10 0.08 -0.36 -7.09
CA VAL A 10 -1.24 0.07 -6.64
C VAL A 10 -2.19 -1.12 -6.65
N SER A 11 -2.16 -1.92 -7.71
CA SER A 11 -2.99 -3.13 -7.78
C SER A 11 -2.68 -4.09 -6.65
N ALA A 12 -1.39 -4.28 -6.35
CA ALA A 12 -0.98 -5.16 -5.27
C ALA A 12 -1.48 -4.63 -3.93
N LEU A 13 -1.37 -3.32 -3.72
CA LEU A 13 -1.85 -2.72 -2.49
C LEU A 13 -3.34 -2.96 -2.29
N ILE A 14 -4.12 -2.75 -3.35
CA ILE A 14 -5.57 -2.92 -3.27
C ILE A 14 -5.92 -4.38 -2.97
N ALA A 15 -5.22 -5.31 -3.60
CA ALA A 15 -5.45 -6.73 -3.35
C ALA A 15 -5.18 -7.09 -1.89
N LEU A 16 -4.06 -6.62 -1.36
CA LEU A 16 -3.70 -6.89 0.03
C LEU A 16 -4.68 -6.20 0.98
N TRP A 17 -5.11 -5.01 0.63
CA TRP A 17 -6.10 -4.29 1.43
C TRP A 17 -7.41 -5.07 1.49
N ASN A 18 -7.84 -5.62 0.36
CA ASN A 18 -9.08 -6.38 0.30
C ASN A 18 -9.00 -7.70 1.07
N GLU A 19 -7.78 -8.20 1.30
CA GLU A 19 -7.59 -9.38 2.14
C GLU A 19 -7.73 -9.06 3.63
N GLY A 20 -7.85 -7.79 3.97
CA GLY A 20 -8.00 -7.38 5.36
C GLY A 20 -6.68 -7.23 6.10
N LEU A 21 -5.56 -7.14 5.37
CA LEU A 21 -4.27 -6.99 6.01
C LEU A 21 -4.08 -5.56 6.51
N SER A 22 -3.31 -5.44 7.60
CA SER A 22 -3.02 -4.12 8.16
C SER A 22 -2.06 -3.36 7.27
N THR A 23 -2.02 -2.03 7.43
CA THR A 23 -1.10 -1.20 6.66
C THR A 23 0.34 -1.55 6.94
N SER A 24 0.66 -1.98 8.17
CA SER A 24 2.01 -2.42 8.52
C SER A 24 2.40 -3.65 7.72
N VAL A 25 1.52 -4.62 7.63
CA VAL A 25 1.79 -5.87 6.89
C VAL A 25 1.89 -5.57 5.40
N ILE A 26 1.01 -4.73 4.90
CA ILE A 26 1.04 -4.35 3.48
C ILE A 26 2.36 -3.67 3.14
N GLY A 27 2.80 -2.74 3.99
CA GLY A 27 4.06 -2.05 3.79
C GLY A 27 5.22 -3.04 3.75
N GLU A 28 5.20 -4.00 4.66
CA GLU A 28 6.23 -5.02 4.73
C GLU A 28 6.29 -5.84 3.45
N ARG A 29 5.13 -6.24 2.95
CA ARG A 29 5.04 -7.06 1.75
C ARG A 29 5.46 -6.31 0.50
N LEU A 30 5.15 -5.02 0.44
CA LEU A 30 5.48 -4.19 -0.71
C LEU A 30 6.84 -3.54 -0.62
N GLY A 31 7.51 -3.65 0.54
CA GLY A 31 8.81 -3.03 0.72
C GLY A 31 8.74 -1.53 0.86
N VAL A 32 7.65 -1.01 1.41
CA VAL A 32 7.50 0.42 1.66
C VAL A 32 7.14 0.61 3.13
N THR A 33 7.19 1.86 3.58
CA THR A 33 6.86 2.15 4.97
C THR A 33 5.36 2.07 5.20
N LYS A 34 4.99 1.84 6.45
CA LYS A 34 3.58 1.85 6.85
C LYS A 34 2.94 3.19 6.49
N ASN A 35 3.68 4.29 6.73
CA ASN A 35 3.13 5.62 6.46
C ASN A 35 2.86 5.84 4.98
N ALA A 36 3.71 5.27 4.12
CA ALA A 36 3.48 5.36 2.68
C ALA A 36 2.20 4.64 2.29
N VAL A 37 1.94 3.49 2.91
CA VAL A 37 0.71 2.74 2.67
C VAL A 37 -0.50 3.53 3.15
N VAL A 38 -0.43 4.07 4.36
CA VAL A 38 -1.53 4.87 4.93
C VAL A 38 -1.87 6.04 4.02
N GLY A 39 -0.84 6.76 3.56
CA GLY A 39 -1.05 7.90 2.68
C GLY A 39 -1.70 7.50 1.37
N LYS A 40 -1.25 6.39 0.80
CA LYS A 40 -1.80 5.93 -0.48
C LYS A 40 -3.23 5.44 -0.35
N VAL A 41 -3.51 4.69 0.71
CA VAL A 41 -4.87 4.20 0.99
C VAL A 41 -5.82 5.39 1.13
N HIS A 42 -5.38 6.43 1.82
CA HIS A 42 -6.19 7.62 2.02
C HIS A 42 -6.48 8.31 0.68
N ARG A 43 -5.46 8.42 -0.17
CA ARG A 43 -5.61 9.05 -1.48
C ARG A 43 -6.54 8.27 -2.39
N LEU A 44 -6.49 6.95 -2.29
CA LEU A 44 -7.35 6.09 -3.11
C LEU A 44 -8.78 6.02 -2.58
N GLY A 45 -9.01 6.51 -1.39
CA GLY A 45 -10.34 6.48 -0.80
C GLY A 45 -10.76 5.09 -0.34
N LEU A 46 -9.81 4.27 -0.01
CA LEU A 46 -10.09 2.92 0.47
C LEU A 46 -10.53 2.91 1.93
#